data_6005b139425e55705cf966369e490fee
#
_entry.id   6005b139425e55705cf966369e490fee
#
_cell.length_a   1.000
_cell.length_b   1.000
_cell.length_c   1.000
_cell.angle_alpha   90.00
_cell.angle_beta   90.00
_cell.angle_gamma   90.00
#
_symmetry.space_group_name_H-M   'P 1'
#
loop_
_entity.id
_entity.type
_entity.pdbx_description
1 polymer ?
#
loop_
_entity_poly.entity_id
_entity_poly.type
_entity_poly.pdbx_seq_one_letter_code
_entity_poly.pdbx_strand_id
1 'polypeptide(L)'
;FEERAADLVSRMTLQEKVSQIGYKASEIPRLGVSSYNYWREALHGVARQGKATSFPSPLSMSNTWNRDLVFQVADATSTEARAKNPNTDLSYWSPTVNMARDPRWGRNEESYGEDPYLTGQLGIQFVNGMQGDDEKYLKTISTLKHFAANNNEKNRRGGSSVMTEYN
;
A
#
# COMPACT_ATOMS: atom_id res chain seq x y z
N PHE A 1 -9.71 -11.73 -16.58
CA PHE A 1 -9.61 -10.28 -16.36
C PHE A 1 -8.77 -9.58 -17.44
N GLU A 2 -7.68 -10.19 -17.90
CA GLU A 2 -6.73 -9.61 -18.87
C GLU A 2 -7.40 -9.28 -20.21
N GLU A 3 -8.18 -10.20 -20.78
CA GLU A 3 -8.92 -9.98 -22.02
C GLU A 3 -9.86 -8.77 -21.93
N ARG A 4 -10.56 -8.63 -20.80
CA ARG A 4 -11.44 -7.49 -20.56
C ARG A 4 -10.67 -6.17 -20.43
N ALA A 5 -9.52 -6.21 -19.77
CA ALA A 5 -8.66 -5.04 -19.65
C ALA A 5 -8.09 -4.63 -21.02
N ALA A 6 -7.63 -5.60 -21.81
CA ALA A 6 -7.13 -5.36 -23.17
C ALA A 6 -8.19 -4.76 -24.09
N ASP A 7 -9.43 -5.27 -24.04
CA ASP A 7 -10.55 -4.71 -24.79
C ASP A 7 -10.82 -3.26 -24.40
N LEU A 8 -10.91 -2.95 -23.11
CA LEU A 8 -11.12 -1.59 -22.62
C LEU A 8 -10.01 -0.66 -23.07
N VAL A 9 -8.75 -1.06 -22.91
CA VAL A 9 -7.58 -0.26 -23.29
C VAL A 9 -7.53 -0.02 -24.80
N SER A 10 -7.93 -1.00 -25.61
CA SER A 10 -7.97 -0.85 -27.06
C SER A 10 -8.94 0.26 -27.54
N ARG A 11 -10.01 0.46 -26.79
CA ARG A 11 -11.05 1.48 -27.07
C ARG A 11 -10.77 2.86 -26.46
N MET A 12 -9.73 3.00 -25.63
CA MET A 12 -9.34 4.27 -25.01
C MET A 12 -8.57 5.15 -25.99
N THR A 13 -8.85 6.45 -25.96
CA THR A 13 -7.99 7.48 -26.59
C THR A 13 -6.65 7.60 -25.81
N LEU A 14 -5.66 8.25 -26.42
CA LEU A 14 -4.38 8.48 -25.74
C LEU A 14 -4.54 9.29 -24.45
N GLN A 15 -5.38 10.34 -24.46
CA GLN A 15 -5.66 11.13 -23.27
C GLN A 15 -6.29 10.28 -22.16
N GLU A 16 -7.24 9.43 -22.51
CA GLU A 16 -7.86 8.52 -21.53
C GLU A 16 -6.86 7.54 -20.95
N LYS A 17 -5.98 6.96 -21.78
CA LYS A 17 -4.88 6.09 -21.30
C LYS A 17 -3.96 6.82 -20.32
N VAL A 18 -3.55 8.04 -20.66
CA VAL A 18 -2.70 8.87 -19.79
C VAL A 18 -3.41 9.17 -18.46
N SER A 19 -4.71 9.43 -18.48
CA SER A 19 -5.48 9.70 -17.26
C SER A 19 -5.56 8.50 -16.29
N GLN A 20 -5.29 7.29 -16.77
CA GLN A 20 -5.30 6.07 -15.93
C GLN A 20 -3.96 5.78 -15.24
N ILE A 21 -2.86 6.45 -15.62
CA ILE A 21 -1.51 6.15 -15.12
C ILE A 21 -1.27 6.77 -13.72
N GLY A 22 -1.99 7.85 -13.39
CA GLY A 22 -1.86 8.53 -12.10
C GLY A 22 -2.52 7.77 -10.94
N TYR A 23 -2.19 8.16 -9.70
CA TYR A 23 -2.84 7.59 -8.53
C TYR A 23 -4.35 7.89 -8.42
N LYS A 24 -4.82 8.91 -9.11
CA LYS A 24 -6.23 9.19 -9.36
C LYS A 24 -6.53 8.87 -10.81
N ALA A 25 -7.09 7.71 -11.07
CA ALA A 25 -7.60 7.35 -12.38
C ALA A 25 -8.93 8.05 -12.61
N SER A 26 -9.03 8.79 -13.71
CA SER A 26 -10.26 9.49 -14.08
C SER A 26 -11.33 8.52 -14.56
N GLU A 27 -12.59 8.88 -14.39
CA GLU A 27 -13.68 8.14 -15.01
C GLU A 27 -13.65 8.26 -16.55
N ILE A 28 -14.14 7.23 -17.21
CA ILE A 28 -14.38 7.23 -18.68
C ILE A 28 -15.81 6.79 -18.92
N PRO A 29 -16.79 7.71 -18.80
CA PRO A 29 -18.21 7.36 -18.81
C PRO A 29 -18.66 6.60 -20.06
N ARG A 30 -18.10 6.96 -21.24
CA ARG A 30 -18.44 6.30 -22.52
C ARG A 30 -18.04 4.81 -22.56
N LEU A 31 -17.11 4.38 -21.71
CA LEU A 31 -16.67 2.99 -21.56
C LEU A 31 -17.18 2.33 -20.28
N GLY A 32 -17.96 3.02 -19.48
CA GLY A 32 -18.44 2.52 -18.20
C GLY A 32 -17.32 2.32 -17.16
N VAL A 33 -16.20 3.03 -17.29
CA VAL A 33 -15.09 2.99 -16.34
C VAL A 33 -15.29 4.07 -15.30
N SER A 34 -15.42 3.68 -14.05
CA SER A 34 -15.52 4.60 -12.91
C SER A 34 -14.14 5.17 -12.53
N SER A 35 -14.12 6.36 -11.92
CA SER A 35 -12.90 6.88 -11.31
C SER A 35 -12.42 5.95 -10.19
N TYR A 36 -11.10 5.94 -9.97
CA TYR A 36 -10.49 5.14 -8.93
C TYR A 36 -9.31 5.88 -8.28
N ASN A 37 -9.22 5.83 -6.95
CA ASN A 37 -8.09 6.39 -6.22
C ASN A 37 -7.23 5.25 -5.65
N TYR A 38 -6.06 5.05 -6.24
CA TYR A 38 -5.10 4.03 -5.79
C TYR A 38 -4.39 4.41 -4.48
N TRP A 39 -4.41 5.69 -4.09
CA TRP A 39 -3.67 6.15 -2.92
C TRP A 39 -4.53 6.20 -1.67
N ARG A 40 -4.55 5.11 -0.96
CA ARG A 40 -5.01 5.02 0.42
C ARG A 40 -3.86 4.51 1.30
N GLU A 41 -3.95 4.76 2.60
CA GLU A 41 -2.91 4.40 3.56
C GLU A 41 -3.51 3.58 4.70
N ALA A 42 -2.78 2.54 5.15
CA ALA A 42 -3.22 1.65 6.22
C ALA A 42 -2.06 1.05 7.02
N LEU A 43 -0.99 1.80 7.26
CA LEU A 43 0.20 1.28 7.93
C LEU A 43 -0.08 0.73 9.33
N HIS A 44 -0.97 1.37 10.07
CA HIS A 44 -1.38 0.99 11.42
C HIS A 44 -2.84 1.39 11.70
N GLY A 45 -3.70 1.14 10.75
CA GLY A 45 -5.11 1.52 10.72
C GLY A 45 -5.46 2.33 9.48
N VAL A 46 -6.74 2.37 9.14
CA VAL A 46 -7.22 3.11 7.96
C VAL A 46 -6.95 4.60 8.12
N ALA A 47 -6.20 5.19 7.20
CA ALA A 47 -5.94 6.62 7.16
C ALA A 47 -6.59 7.30 5.95
N ARG A 48 -6.79 8.63 6.04
CA ARG A 48 -7.39 9.48 4.99
C ARG A 48 -8.87 9.20 4.67
N GLN A 49 -9.57 8.49 5.55
CA GLN A 49 -10.97 8.09 5.39
C GLN A 49 -11.81 8.35 6.65
N GLY A 50 -11.53 9.44 7.34
CA GLY A 50 -12.19 9.81 8.60
C GLY A 50 -11.67 9.01 9.80
N LYS A 51 -12.47 8.90 10.84
CA LYS A 51 -12.11 8.18 12.07
C LYS A 51 -12.05 6.68 11.83
N ALA A 52 -11.00 6.04 12.34
CA ALA A 52 -10.78 4.60 12.32
C ALA A 52 -9.99 4.18 13.55
N THR A 53 -9.88 2.89 13.80
CA THR A 53 -9.01 2.37 14.83
C THR A 53 -7.56 2.70 14.48
N SER A 54 -6.81 3.25 15.44
CA SER A 54 -5.38 3.49 15.32
C SER A 54 -4.63 2.47 16.16
N PHE A 55 -3.81 1.67 15.50
CA PHE A 55 -2.94 0.68 16.12
C PHE A 55 -1.54 1.28 16.36
N PRO A 56 -0.66 0.64 17.14
CA PRO A 56 0.74 1.04 17.24
C PRO A 56 1.43 1.08 15.87
N SER A 57 2.50 1.88 15.76
CA SER A 57 3.29 1.94 14.51
C SER A 57 3.87 0.57 14.12
N PRO A 58 4.19 0.34 12.84
CA PRO A 58 4.80 -0.91 12.40
C PRO A 58 6.06 -1.28 13.19
N LEU A 59 6.93 -0.31 13.50
CA LEU A 59 8.11 -0.54 14.32
C LEU A 59 7.75 -1.00 15.74
N SER A 60 6.71 -0.43 16.34
CA SER A 60 6.24 -0.88 17.65
C SER A 60 5.64 -2.28 17.60
N MET A 61 4.88 -2.58 16.55
CA MET A 61 4.31 -3.92 16.34
C MET A 61 5.41 -4.97 16.11
N SER A 62 6.48 -4.63 15.41
CA SER A 62 7.60 -5.56 15.15
C SER A 62 8.31 -5.99 16.43
N ASN A 63 8.39 -5.13 17.44
CA ASN A 63 8.98 -5.45 18.74
C ASN A 63 8.23 -6.53 19.52
N THR A 64 7.03 -6.86 19.13
CA THR A 64 6.27 -7.98 19.71
C THR A 64 6.76 -9.34 19.23
N TRP A 65 7.46 -9.40 18.10
CA TRP A 65 7.85 -10.63 17.40
C TRP A 65 6.67 -11.57 17.10
N ASN A 66 5.45 -11.04 17.17
CA ASN A 66 4.21 -11.79 17.05
C ASN A 66 3.58 -11.63 15.68
N ARG A 67 3.76 -12.62 14.82
CA ARG A 67 3.22 -12.67 13.47
C ARG A 67 1.69 -12.65 13.43
N ASP A 68 1.07 -13.39 14.36
CA ASP A 68 -0.39 -13.51 14.40
C ASP A 68 -1.04 -12.18 14.83
N LEU A 69 -0.38 -11.42 15.70
CA LEU A 69 -0.84 -10.09 16.07
C LEU A 69 -0.84 -9.14 14.86
N VAL A 70 0.21 -9.15 14.05
CA VAL A 70 0.28 -8.32 12.85
C VAL A 70 -0.81 -8.71 11.85
N PHE A 71 -1.06 -10.01 11.67
CA PHE A 71 -2.19 -10.48 10.87
C PHE A 71 -3.53 -9.96 11.39
N GLN A 72 -3.80 -10.09 12.69
CA GLN A 72 -5.06 -9.64 13.30
C GLN A 72 -5.27 -8.12 13.15
N VAL A 73 -4.22 -7.33 13.33
CA VAL A 73 -4.26 -5.88 13.11
C VAL A 73 -4.60 -5.55 11.65
N ALA A 74 -3.97 -6.23 10.71
CA ALA A 74 -4.22 -6.03 9.28
C ALA A 74 -5.63 -6.49 8.87
N ASP A 75 -6.11 -7.59 9.42
CA ASP A 75 -7.46 -8.10 9.20
C ASP A 75 -8.54 -7.14 9.72
N ALA A 76 -8.37 -6.62 10.94
CA ALA A 76 -9.24 -5.60 11.50
C ALA A 76 -9.22 -4.32 10.64
N THR A 77 -8.03 -3.89 10.22
CA THR A 77 -7.85 -2.71 9.35
C THR A 77 -8.58 -2.88 8.01
N SER A 78 -8.42 -4.03 7.36
CA SER A 78 -9.10 -4.30 6.09
C SER A 78 -10.61 -4.42 6.23
N THR A 79 -11.11 -4.91 7.37
CA THR A 79 -12.54 -4.93 7.69
C THR A 79 -13.09 -3.51 7.81
N GLU A 80 -12.41 -2.62 8.54
CA GLU A 80 -12.80 -1.22 8.61
C GLU A 80 -12.70 -0.52 7.25
N ALA A 81 -11.67 -0.84 6.45
CA ALA A 81 -11.50 -0.32 5.10
C ALA A 81 -12.69 -0.66 4.20
N ARG A 82 -13.14 -1.90 4.23
CA ARG A 82 -14.34 -2.35 3.51
C ARG A 82 -15.62 -1.67 3.99
N ALA A 83 -15.79 -1.52 5.30
CA ALA A 83 -16.95 -0.83 5.86
C ALA A 83 -17.02 0.64 5.41
N LYS A 84 -15.86 1.28 5.25
CA LYS A 84 -15.76 2.68 4.79
C LYS A 84 -15.93 2.85 3.28
N ASN A 85 -15.47 1.89 2.49
CA ASN A 85 -15.50 1.91 1.02
C ASN A 85 -15.93 0.54 0.47
N PRO A 86 -17.21 0.22 0.51
CA PRO A 86 -17.68 -1.11 0.12
C PRO A 86 -17.43 -1.44 -1.36
N ASN A 87 -17.34 -0.44 -2.23
CA ASN A 87 -17.39 -0.62 -3.68
C ASN A 87 -16.21 -0.04 -4.46
N THR A 88 -15.33 0.73 -3.84
CA THR A 88 -14.28 1.47 -4.56
C THR A 88 -13.09 1.81 -3.66
N ASP A 89 -11.96 2.22 -4.25
CA ASP A 89 -10.80 2.77 -3.55
C ASP A 89 -10.22 1.85 -2.48
N LEU A 90 -10.08 0.57 -2.79
CA LEU A 90 -9.62 -0.46 -1.88
C LEU A 90 -8.11 -0.77 -1.99
N SER A 91 -7.36 0.03 -2.75
CA SER A 91 -5.90 -0.07 -2.83
C SER A 91 -5.24 0.72 -1.72
N TYR A 92 -4.41 0.05 -0.92
CA TYR A 92 -3.70 0.62 0.22
C TYR A 92 -2.19 0.52 0.01
N TRP A 93 -1.48 1.65 0.08
CA TRP A 93 -0.02 1.70 -0.06
C TRP A 93 0.64 1.30 1.27
N SER A 94 0.51 0.05 1.57
CA SER A 94 0.93 -0.63 2.80
C SER A 94 1.17 -2.12 2.51
N PRO A 95 2.10 -2.76 3.20
CA PRO A 95 3.00 -2.27 4.25
C PRO A 95 4.24 -1.55 3.69
N THR A 96 4.96 -0.83 4.57
CA THR A 96 6.31 -0.35 4.28
C THR A 96 7.31 -1.44 4.63
N VAL A 97 7.92 -2.03 3.61
CA VAL A 97 8.92 -3.11 3.75
C VAL A 97 10.36 -2.62 3.59
N ASN A 98 10.59 -1.32 3.67
CA ASN A 98 11.91 -0.75 3.79
C ASN A 98 12.60 -1.27 5.07
N MET A 99 13.87 -1.56 4.99
CA MET A 99 14.69 -1.78 6.19
C MET A 99 15.12 -0.44 6.79
N ALA A 100 15.12 -0.34 8.10
CA ALA A 100 15.61 0.83 8.85
C ALA A 100 17.15 0.85 8.82
N ARG A 101 17.76 1.24 7.70
CA ARG A 101 19.21 1.17 7.47
C ARG A 101 19.99 2.30 8.16
N ASP A 102 19.34 3.44 8.35
CA ASP A 102 19.97 4.63 8.91
C ASP A 102 19.01 5.28 9.92
N PRO A 103 19.42 5.53 11.16
CA PRO A 103 18.57 6.13 12.17
C PRO A 103 18.13 7.57 11.84
N ARG A 104 18.79 8.23 10.89
CA ARG A 104 18.44 9.58 10.43
C ARG A 104 17.28 9.57 9.42
N TRP A 105 16.89 8.42 8.90
CA TRP A 105 15.73 8.37 8.01
C TRP A 105 14.45 8.69 8.77
N GLY A 106 13.76 9.75 8.36
CA GLY A 106 12.58 10.29 9.06
C GLY A 106 11.33 9.43 9.01
N ARG A 107 11.38 8.23 8.42
CA ARG A 107 10.24 7.30 8.29
C ARG A 107 10.53 5.89 8.85
N ASN A 108 11.53 5.77 9.70
CA ASN A 108 11.89 4.49 10.31
C ASN A 108 10.71 3.83 11.06
N GLU A 109 9.84 4.64 11.69
CA GLU A 109 8.68 4.15 12.43
C GLU A 109 7.63 3.48 11.55
N GLU A 110 7.65 3.74 10.25
CA GLU A 110 6.77 3.09 9.28
C GLU A 110 7.23 1.67 8.89
N SER A 111 8.47 1.29 9.23
CA SER A 111 9.08 0.00 8.88
C SER A 111 8.99 -0.99 10.03
N TYR A 112 9.30 -2.27 9.74
CA TYR A 112 9.38 -3.32 10.76
C TYR A 112 10.77 -3.47 11.39
N GLY A 113 11.71 -2.57 11.09
CA GLY A 113 13.06 -2.55 11.66
C GLY A 113 14.17 -2.83 10.65
N GLU A 114 15.30 -3.29 11.16
CA GLU A 114 16.55 -3.44 10.39
C GLU A 114 16.70 -4.83 9.74
N ASP A 115 16.04 -5.85 10.30
CA ASP A 115 16.18 -7.23 9.88
C ASP A 115 15.29 -7.54 8.66
N PRO A 116 15.86 -7.95 7.52
CA PRO A 116 15.09 -8.26 6.32
C PRO A 116 14.21 -9.51 6.49
N TYR A 117 14.63 -10.49 7.28
CA TYR A 117 13.84 -11.69 7.52
C TYR A 117 12.60 -11.38 8.37
N LEU A 118 12.77 -10.67 9.48
CA LEU A 118 11.64 -10.22 10.31
C LEU A 118 10.67 -9.36 9.50
N THR A 119 11.20 -8.37 8.76
CA THR A 119 10.41 -7.52 7.87
C THR A 119 9.60 -8.34 6.87
N GLY A 120 10.21 -9.34 6.24
CA GLY A 120 9.54 -10.23 5.31
C GLY A 120 8.43 -11.05 5.98
N GLN A 121 8.70 -11.63 7.15
CA GLN A 121 7.73 -12.44 7.88
C GLN A 121 6.51 -11.63 8.34
N LEU A 122 6.73 -10.43 8.88
CA LEU A 122 5.65 -9.55 9.31
C LEU A 122 4.91 -8.94 8.12
N GLY A 123 5.62 -8.57 7.06
CA GLY A 123 5.04 -8.08 5.81
C GLY A 123 4.09 -9.08 5.16
N ILE A 124 4.44 -10.38 5.12
CA ILE A 124 3.57 -11.45 4.64
C ILE A 124 2.27 -11.49 5.45
N GLN A 125 2.36 -11.44 6.78
CA GLN A 125 1.17 -11.49 7.63
C GLN A 125 0.29 -10.26 7.46
N PHE A 126 0.91 -9.09 7.33
CA PHE A 126 0.16 -7.88 7.04
C PHE A 126 -0.59 -7.97 5.71
N VAL A 127 0.07 -8.42 4.65
CA VAL A 127 -0.56 -8.60 3.33
C VAL A 127 -1.71 -9.60 3.41
N ASN A 128 -1.50 -10.74 4.05
CA ASN A 128 -2.55 -11.76 4.22
C ASN A 128 -3.78 -11.19 4.96
N GLY A 129 -3.58 -10.46 6.05
CA GLY A 129 -4.69 -9.84 6.78
C GLY A 129 -5.40 -8.73 5.98
N MET A 130 -4.64 -7.96 5.19
CA MET A 130 -5.23 -6.95 4.31
C MET A 130 -6.04 -7.55 3.16
N GLN A 131 -5.56 -8.63 2.55
CA GLN A 131 -6.17 -9.22 1.36
C GLN A 131 -7.27 -10.25 1.68
N GLY A 132 -7.23 -10.82 2.89
CA GLY A 132 -8.15 -11.88 3.28
C GLY A 132 -7.81 -13.22 2.62
N ASP A 133 -8.67 -14.20 2.80
CA ASP A 133 -8.48 -15.61 2.42
C ASP A 133 -9.32 -16.07 1.22
N ASP A 134 -10.11 -15.19 0.60
CA ASP A 134 -10.87 -15.53 -0.60
C ASP A 134 -9.95 -15.56 -1.83
N GLU A 135 -9.92 -16.71 -2.51
CA GLU A 135 -9.04 -16.93 -3.67
C GLU A 135 -9.34 -16.02 -4.87
N LYS A 136 -10.54 -15.48 -4.95
CA LYS A 136 -11.02 -14.70 -6.10
C LYS A 136 -11.23 -13.22 -5.78
N TYR A 137 -11.73 -12.92 -4.61
CA TYR A 137 -12.15 -11.58 -4.21
C TYR A 137 -11.34 -11.08 -3.02
N LEU A 138 -10.33 -10.29 -3.31
CA LEU A 138 -9.53 -9.68 -2.26
C LEU A 138 -10.37 -8.73 -1.41
N LYS A 139 -10.15 -8.78 -0.10
CA LYS A 139 -10.78 -7.89 0.87
C LYS A 139 -10.35 -6.44 0.64
N THR A 140 -9.04 -6.21 0.50
CA THR A 140 -8.41 -4.99 0.00
C THR A 140 -7.19 -5.35 -0.85
N ILE A 141 -6.59 -4.37 -1.53
CA ILE A 141 -5.38 -4.57 -2.31
C ILE A 141 -4.22 -3.95 -1.55
N SER A 142 -3.31 -4.80 -1.07
CA SER A 142 -2.08 -4.37 -0.42
C SER A 142 -1.03 -4.03 -1.48
N THR A 143 -0.42 -2.85 -1.37
CA THR A 143 0.64 -2.39 -2.26
C THR A 143 1.89 -2.10 -1.44
N LEU A 144 2.83 -3.04 -1.50
CA LEU A 144 4.08 -2.94 -0.76
C LEU A 144 4.89 -1.73 -1.24
N LYS A 145 5.52 -1.05 -0.31
CA LYS A 145 6.34 0.12 -0.62
C LYS A 145 7.66 0.11 0.18
N HIS A 146 8.66 0.78 -0.32
CA HIS A 146 8.70 1.52 -1.58
C HIS A 146 9.46 0.70 -2.62
N PHE A 147 9.12 0.84 -3.88
CA PHE A 147 9.67 0.00 -4.95
C PHE A 147 11.21 -0.02 -4.93
N ALA A 148 11.86 1.15 -4.84
CA ALA A 148 13.32 1.23 -4.78
C ALA A 148 13.80 2.53 -4.13
N ALA A 149 14.95 2.45 -3.43
CA ALA A 149 15.80 3.58 -3.01
C ALA A 149 15.11 4.69 -2.20
N ASN A 150 14.10 4.39 -1.40
CA ASN A 150 13.43 5.36 -0.54
C ASN A 150 13.78 5.14 0.94
N ASN A 151 15.02 5.46 1.31
CA ASN A 151 15.49 5.49 2.70
C ASN A 151 16.13 6.84 3.06
N ASN A 152 15.85 7.89 2.27
CA ASN A 152 16.32 9.25 2.50
C ASN A 152 15.26 10.24 2.01
N GLU A 153 14.78 11.10 2.90
CA GLU A 153 13.76 12.09 2.57
C GLU A 153 14.34 13.41 2.03
N LYS A 154 15.63 13.67 2.26
CA LYS A 154 16.25 14.99 2.02
C LYS A 154 16.15 15.46 0.57
N ASN A 155 16.29 14.64 -0.42
CA ASN A 155 16.25 15.01 -1.83
C ASN A 155 15.18 14.25 -2.61
N ARG A 156 14.21 13.72 -1.93
CA ARG A 156 13.18 12.84 -2.49
C ARG A 156 12.50 13.37 -3.73
N ARG A 157 12.23 14.68 -3.80
CA ARG A 157 11.55 15.33 -4.94
C ARG A 157 12.50 15.87 -6.00
N GLY A 158 13.75 16.08 -5.65
CA GLY A 158 14.76 16.64 -6.56
C GLY A 158 15.44 15.62 -7.45
N GLY A 159 15.10 14.40 -7.32
CA GLY A 159 15.64 13.27 -8.08
C GLY A 159 17.05 12.94 -7.73
N SER A 160 17.46 11.87 -7.68
CA SER A 160 18.61 11.39 -8.08
C SER A 160 19.61 10.76 -7.30
N SER A 161 20.45 10.30 -7.57
CA SER A 161 21.87 9.94 -7.45
C SER A 161 22.35 9.59 -6.04
N VAL A 162 21.55 9.78 -5.03
CA VAL A 162 21.88 9.39 -3.66
C VAL A 162 21.76 7.88 -3.45
N MET A 163 21.37 7.17 -4.47
CA MET A 163 21.20 5.72 -4.43
C MET A 163 22.47 4.95 -4.14
N THR A 164 23.62 5.51 -4.49
CA THR A 164 24.93 4.85 -4.31
C THR A 164 25.49 4.92 -2.90
N GLU A 165 24.99 5.82 -2.06
CA GLU A 165 25.51 6.00 -0.70
C GLU A 165 24.76 5.21 0.36
N TYR A 166 23.54 4.76 0.06
CA TYR A 166 22.64 4.16 1.06
C TYR A 166 22.01 2.82 0.64
N ASN A 167 22.37 2.29 -0.53
CA ASN A 167 21.86 1.00 -1.01
C ASN A 167 22.95 -0.03 -1.19
#